data_e589496c8602f4f06b161444bf44f888
#
_entry.id   e589496c8602f4f06b161444bf44f888
#
_cell.length_a   1.000
_cell.length_b   1.000
_cell.length_c   1.000
_cell.angle_alpha   90.00
_cell.angle_beta   90.00
_cell.angle_gamma   90.00
#
_symmetry.space_group_name_H-M   'P 1'
#
loop_
_entity.id
_entity.type
_entity.pdbx_description
1 polymer ?
#
loop_
_entity_poly.entity_id
_entity_poly.type
_entity_poly.pdbx_seq_one_letter_code
_entity_poly.pdbx_strand_id
1 'polypeptide(L)' 'MNKQIDAEKLINILVGKIAELELENAKLKVLIEVESEEQKEGSE' A
#
# COMPACT_ATOMS: atom_id res chain seq x y z
N MET A 1 15.38 -34.79 -1.33
CA MET A 1 15.55 -33.43 -1.27
C MET A 1 14.40 -32.71 -0.72
N ASN A 2 14.70 -31.89 0.07
CA ASN A 2 13.70 -31.20 0.81
C ASN A 2 13.17 -30.02 0.06
N LYS A 3 11.87 -29.98 -0.10
CA LYS A 3 11.26 -28.89 -0.81
C LYS A 3 10.47 -27.99 0.11
N GLN A 4 10.78 -28.07 1.35
CA GLN A 4 10.05 -27.24 2.30
C GLN A 4 10.37 -25.78 2.09
N ILE A 5 9.37 -24.97 2.19
CA ILE A 5 9.53 -23.55 2.10
C ILE A 5 9.99 -23.03 3.45
N ASP A 6 10.99 -22.16 3.40
CA ASP A 6 11.45 -21.50 4.61
C ASP A 6 10.42 -20.45 4.98
N ALA A 7 9.71 -20.70 6.08
CA ALA A 7 8.64 -19.81 6.48
C ALA A 7 9.11 -18.40 6.79
N GLU A 8 10.31 -18.30 7.37
CA GLU A 8 10.85 -17.00 7.68
C GLU A 8 11.09 -16.18 6.42
N LYS A 9 11.67 -16.80 5.44
CA LYS A 9 11.93 -16.12 4.17
C LYS A 9 10.63 -15.74 3.49
N LEU A 10 9.67 -16.64 3.53
CA LEU A 10 8.38 -16.36 2.95
C LEU A 10 7.71 -15.17 3.63
N ILE A 11 7.74 -15.16 4.94
CA ILE A 11 7.12 -14.06 5.69
C ILE A 11 7.82 -12.75 5.38
N ASN A 12 9.14 -12.77 5.30
CA ASN A 12 9.88 -11.55 4.99
C ASN A 12 9.50 -10.99 3.63
N ILE A 13 9.34 -11.86 2.66
CA ILE A 13 8.94 -11.42 1.33
C ILE A 13 7.53 -10.84 1.37
N LEU A 14 6.64 -11.52 2.07
CA LEU A 14 5.26 -11.06 2.17
C LEU A 14 5.17 -9.70 2.89
N VAL A 15 5.94 -9.54 3.95
CA VAL A 15 5.94 -8.28 4.67
C VAL A 15 6.41 -7.15 3.77
N GLY A 16 7.43 -7.41 2.96
CA GLY A 16 7.90 -6.42 2.01
C GLY A 16 6.83 -6.05 0.99
N LYS A 17 6.12 -7.06 0.50
CA LYS A 17 5.03 -6.83 -0.45
C LYS A 17 3.90 -6.04 0.18
N ILE A 18 3.54 -6.40 1.39
CA ILE A 18 2.47 -5.69 2.09
C ILE A 18 2.86 -4.23 2.27
N ALA A 19 4.10 -3.98 2.67
CA ALA A 19 4.55 -2.61 2.86
C ALA A 19 4.44 -1.80 1.57
N GLU A 20 4.84 -2.41 0.46
CA GLU A 20 4.75 -1.76 -0.85
C GLU A 20 3.31 -1.41 -1.20
N LEU A 21 2.44 -2.39 -1.06
CA LEU A 21 1.06 -2.21 -1.42
C LEU A 21 0.37 -1.19 -0.51
N GLU A 22 0.70 -1.26 0.76
CA GLU A 22 0.12 -0.30 1.70
C GLU A 22 0.59 1.11 1.41
N LEU A 23 1.84 1.26 1.02
CA LEU A 23 2.34 2.56 0.67
C LEU A 23 1.61 3.12 -0.54
N GLU A 24 1.42 2.29 -1.55
CA GLU A 24 0.71 2.70 -2.75
C GLU A 24 -0.73 3.07 -2.42
N ASN A 25 -1.36 2.26 -1.59
CA ASN A 25 -2.73 2.53 -1.18
C ASN A 25 -2.84 3.86 -0.42
N ALA A 26 -1.88 4.10 0.45
CA ALA A 26 -1.87 5.34 1.21
C ALA A 26 -1.69 6.54 0.31
N LYS A 27 -0.82 6.42 -0.67
CA LYS A 27 -0.63 7.50 -1.63
C LYS A 27 -1.91 7.83 -2.37
N LEU A 28 -2.61 6.79 -2.81
CA LEU A 28 -3.85 6.99 -3.52
C LEU A 28 -4.89 7.66 -2.64
N LYS A 29 -4.93 7.27 -1.39
CA LYS A 29 -5.86 7.88 -0.45
C LYS A 29 -5.58 9.36 -0.29
N VAL A 30 -4.31 9.71 -0.17
CA VAL A 30 -3.93 11.11 -0.02
C VAL A 30 -4.34 11.89 -1.26
N LEU A 31 -4.12 11.31 -2.43
CA LEU A 31 -4.51 11.97 -3.67
C LEU A 31 -5.99 12.22 -3.72
N ILE A 32 -6.78 11.24 -3.33
CA ILE A 32 -8.22 11.39 -3.33
C ILE A 32 -8.63 12.50 -2.36
N GLU A 33 -8.00 12.54 -1.20
CA GLU A 33 -8.31 13.56 -0.22
C GLU A 33 -7.99 14.95 -0.72
N VAL A 34 -6.84 15.08 -1.39
CA VAL A 34 -6.44 16.37 -1.93
C VAL A 34 -7.42 16.83 -3.00
N GLU A 35 -7.77 15.94 -3.89
CA GLU A 35 -8.72 16.27 -4.95
C GLU A 35 -10.08 16.65 -4.37
N SER A 36 -10.47 15.94 -3.34
CA SER A 36 -11.73 16.22 -2.68
C SER A 36 -11.74 17.61 -2.07
N GLU A 37 -10.64 17.97 -1.45
CA GLU A 37 -10.50 19.28 -0.85
C GLU A 37 -10.51 20.37 -1.90
N GLU A 38 -9.84 20.13 -3.01
CA GLU A 38 -9.81 21.10 -4.10
C GLU A 38 -11.20 21.32 -4.66
N GLN A 39 -11.94 20.25 -4.83
CA GLN A 39 -13.31 20.37 -5.33
C GLN A 39 -14.17 21.13 -4.36
N LYS A 40 -13.98 20.90 -3.09
CA LYS A 40 -14.74 21.60 -2.08
C LYS A 40 -14.51 23.10 -2.19
N GLU A 41 -13.26 23.48 -2.32
CA GLU A 41 -12.94 24.88 -2.44
C GLU A 41 -13.52 25.46 -3.70
N GLY A 42 -13.43 24.70 -4.77
CA GLY A 42 -13.93 25.19 -6.04
C GLY A 42 -15.43 25.36 -6.07
N SER A 43 -16.14 24.62 -5.25
CA SER A 43 -17.59 24.69 -5.32
C SER A 43 -18.15 25.86 -4.54
N GLU A 44 -17.31 26.58 -3.88
CA GLU A 44 -17.78 27.78 -3.23
C GLU A 44 -17.77 28.93 -4.15
#